data_b8cc13e74de9855f67b9595bdd3fafe8
#
_entry.id   b8cc13e74de9855f67b9595bdd3fafe8
#
_cell.length_a   1.000
_cell.length_b   1.000
_cell.length_c   1.000
_cell.angle_alpha   90.00
_cell.angle_beta   90.00
_cell.angle_gamma   90.00
#
_symmetry.space_group_name_H-M   'P 1'
#
loop_
_entity.id
_entity.type
_entity.pdbx_description
1 polymer ?
#
loop_
_entity_poly.entity_id
_entity_poly.type
_entity_poly.pdbx_seq_one_letter_code
_entity_poly.pdbx_strand_id
1 'polypeptide(L)'
;PQHETGDEMLGNEELTSSTTGRRDFLKFMGFSLAAATLAACETPVVKSIPYVNKPADVTPGVANHYASTYYNGHDYVNVMVKTREGRPIFVKSNKDTGVGHANVRVNASVMGLYDSARLQGPHLGGAGSTWADLDIELVKALAGAGRKVVLTNTVLSPSLQRSIDAFCGAHGAEHVQVDAVSHSALRTAAKQHTGSDSFPAFDFSKAQTVVTVGADFLGTWGDACYYESEWIQTRRPENGEMSRLHSFETVMSLT
;
A
#
# COMPACT_ATOMS: atom_id res chain seq x y z
N PRO A 1 21.77 -5.10 33.26
CA PRO A 1 20.50 -5.80 33.39
C PRO A 1 20.46 -6.87 32.29
N GLN A 2 20.69 -8.11 32.74
CA GLN A 2 20.54 -9.28 31.87
C GLN A 2 19.06 -9.45 31.59
N HIS A 3 18.68 -9.41 30.33
CA HIS A 3 17.38 -9.88 29.87
C HIS A 3 17.41 -11.39 29.96
N GLU A 4 16.78 -11.93 31.00
CA GLU A 4 16.38 -13.33 31.01
C GLU A 4 15.31 -13.49 29.93
N THR A 5 15.66 -14.14 28.83
CA THR A 5 14.70 -14.71 27.91
C THR A 5 14.07 -15.88 28.67
N GLY A 6 12.88 -15.66 29.20
CA GLY A 6 12.11 -16.71 29.88
C GLY A 6 11.90 -17.86 28.91
N ASP A 7 12.10 -19.05 29.43
CA ASP A 7 11.79 -20.34 28.84
C ASP A 7 10.31 -20.39 28.44
N GLU A 8 9.99 -19.98 27.22
CA GLU A 8 8.66 -20.20 26.62
C GLU A 8 8.52 -21.58 25.97
N MET A 9 9.56 -22.39 25.99
CA MET A 9 9.48 -23.80 25.61
C MET A 9 9.44 -24.67 26.85
N LEU A 10 8.46 -25.55 26.88
CA LEU A 10 8.40 -26.67 27.85
C LEU A 10 9.78 -27.21 28.12
N GLY A 11 10.23 -27.15 29.38
CA GLY A 11 11.58 -27.45 29.76
C GLY A 11 12.04 -28.78 29.18
N ASN A 12 13.28 -28.81 28.69
CA ASN A 12 13.89 -30.00 28.09
C ASN A 12 13.83 -31.24 28.94
N GLU A 13 13.59 -31.10 30.25
CA GLU A 13 13.46 -32.20 31.19
C GLU A 13 12.14 -32.97 31.04
N GLU A 14 11.04 -32.32 30.68
CA GLU A 14 9.75 -33.03 30.47
C GLU A 14 9.73 -33.81 29.15
N LEU A 15 10.47 -33.33 28.14
CA LEU A 15 10.57 -33.99 26.82
C LEU A 15 11.50 -35.24 26.88
N THR A 16 12.46 -35.26 27.79
CA THR A 16 13.41 -36.35 27.91
C THR A 16 12.98 -37.46 28.92
N SER A 17 12.02 -37.16 29.77
CA SER A 17 11.55 -38.13 30.82
C SER A 17 10.37 -39.00 30.40
N SER A 18 9.68 -38.69 29.29
CA SER A 18 8.56 -39.50 28.81
C SER A 18 9.05 -40.66 27.97
N THR A 19 9.21 -41.84 28.54
CA THR A 19 9.32 -43.11 27.82
C THR A 19 7.97 -43.45 27.17
N THR A 20 7.56 -42.65 26.21
CA THR A 20 6.34 -42.91 25.44
C THR A 20 6.60 -44.07 24.50
N GLY A 21 5.98 -45.22 24.74
CA GLY A 21 6.09 -46.40 23.89
C GLY A 21 5.66 -46.03 22.46
N ARG A 22 6.31 -46.63 21.42
CA ARG A 22 5.95 -46.41 20.01
C ARG A 22 4.45 -46.53 19.73
N ARG A 23 3.77 -47.40 20.49
CA ARG A 23 2.33 -47.63 20.38
C ARG A 23 1.50 -46.44 20.89
N ASP A 24 1.94 -45.81 21.99
CA ASP A 24 1.25 -44.67 22.58
C ASP A 24 1.52 -43.39 21.78
N PHE A 25 2.71 -43.24 21.23
CA PHE A 25 3.03 -42.19 20.24
C PHE A 25 2.13 -42.28 19.00
N LEU A 26 1.95 -43.49 18.45
CA LEU A 26 1.08 -43.69 17.29
C LEU A 26 -0.39 -43.44 17.60
N LYS A 27 -0.85 -43.82 18.83
CA LYS A 27 -2.22 -43.49 19.26
C LYS A 27 -2.42 -41.97 19.39
N PHE A 28 -1.46 -41.26 20.00
CA PHE A 28 -1.51 -39.81 20.17
C PHE A 28 -1.49 -39.09 18.85
N MET A 29 -0.60 -39.52 17.95
CA MET A 29 -0.52 -38.93 16.59
C MET A 29 -1.77 -39.21 15.76
N GLY A 30 -2.34 -40.44 15.84
CA GLY A 30 -3.59 -40.79 15.19
C GLY A 30 -4.79 -39.97 15.70
N PHE A 31 -4.84 -39.75 17.03
CA PHE A 31 -5.91 -38.98 17.65
C PHE A 31 -5.79 -37.49 17.35
N SER A 32 -4.56 -36.94 17.33
CA SER A 32 -4.32 -35.52 16.97
C SER A 32 -4.62 -35.25 15.48
N LEU A 33 -4.29 -36.19 14.59
CA LEU A 33 -4.63 -36.06 13.17
C LEU A 33 -6.16 -36.12 12.95
N ALA A 34 -6.85 -37.02 13.63
CA ALA A 34 -8.31 -37.13 13.58
C ALA A 34 -9.00 -35.89 14.18
N ALA A 35 -8.47 -35.34 15.26
CA ALA A 35 -8.98 -34.09 15.84
C ALA A 35 -8.75 -32.88 14.90
N ALA A 36 -7.59 -32.80 14.24
CA ALA A 36 -7.28 -31.75 13.26
C ALA A 36 -8.18 -31.84 12.03
N THR A 37 -8.49 -33.04 11.55
CA THR A 37 -9.42 -33.22 10.40
C THR A 37 -10.86 -32.89 10.78
N LEU A 38 -11.30 -33.18 12.00
CA LEU A 38 -12.62 -32.79 12.48
C LEU A 38 -12.74 -31.27 12.72
N ALA A 39 -11.69 -30.64 13.23
CA ALA A 39 -11.66 -29.19 13.38
C ALA A 39 -11.60 -28.44 12.03
N ALA A 40 -10.97 -29.05 11.01
CA ALA A 40 -10.93 -28.49 9.65
C ALA A 40 -12.27 -28.60 8.90
N CYS A 41 -13.23 -29.37 9.42
CA CYS A 41 -14.57 -29.52 8.85
C CYS A 41 -15.61 -28.54 9.41
N GLU A 42 -15.22 -27.50 10.13
CA GLU A 42 -16.15 -26.41 10.41
C GLU A 42 -16.56 -25.74 9.09
N THR A 43 -17.79 -26.00 8.70
CA THR A 43 -18.42 -25.26 7.58
C THR A 43 -18.40 -23.78 7.92
N PRO A 44 -17.84 -22.92 7.05
CA PRO A 44 -17.79 -21.49 7.31
C PRO A 44 -19.20 -21.00 7.61
N VAL A 45 -19.36 -20.37 8.77
CA VAL A 45 -20.65 -19.82 9.26
C VAL A 45 -21.17 -18.72 8.34
N VAL A 46 -20.30 -18.17 7.51
CA VAL A 46 -20.65 -17.14 6.53
C VAL A 46 -21.21 -17.79 5.28
N LYS A 47 -22.55 -17.81 5.18
CA LYS A 47 -23.25 -18.21 3.95
C LYS A 47 -23.13 -17.10 2.91
N SER A 48 -22.55 -17.40 1.77
CA SER A 48 -22.58 -16.54 0.60
C SER A 48 -24.04 -16.50 0.08
N ILE A 49 -24.67 -15.32 0.13
CA ILE A 49 -25.98 -15.13 -0.48
C ILE A 49 -25.75 -14.87 -1.97
N PRO A 50 -26.25 -15.74 -2.87
CA PRO A 50 -26.12 -15.50 -4.30
C PRO A 50 -26.93 -14.25 -4.69
N TYR A 51 -26.47 -13.53 -5.72
CA TYR A 51 -27.19 -12.39 -6.24
C TYR A 51 -28.59 -12.79 -6.71
N VAL A 52 -29.62 -12.08 -6.26
CA VAL A 52 -30.98 -12.21 -6.79
C VAL A 52 -31.02 -11.71 -8.24
N ASN A 53 -30.34 -10.59 -8.51
CA ASN A 53 -30.10 -10.07 -9.85
C ASN A 53 -28.59 -9.96 -10.06
N LYS A 54 -28.02 -10.90 -10.80
CA LYS A 54 -26.59 -10.91 -11.12
C LYS A 54 -26.29 -9.78 -12.10
N PRO A 55 -25.30 -8.88 -11.82
CA PRO A 55 -24.78 -7.95 -12.81
C PRO A 55 -24.24 -8.71 -14.04
N ALA A 56 -24.39 -8.15 -15.23
CA ALA A 56 -24.00 -8.80 -16.48
C ALA A 56 -22.52 -9.24 -16.49
N ASP A 57 -21.66 -8.39 -15.92
CA ASP A 57 -20.19 -8.56 -15.95
C ASP A 57 -19.62 -9.31 -14.74
N VAL A 58 -20.47 -9.79 -13.82
CA VAL A 58 -20.01 -10.49 -12.61
C VAL A 58 -20.40 -11.96 -12.69
N THR A 59 -19.44 -12.86 -12.70
CA THR A 59 -19.65 -14.29 -12.53
C THR A 59 -19.17 -14.69 -11.14
N PRO A 60 -20.06 -15.24 -10.27
CA PRO A 60 -19.66 -15.68 -8.94
C PRO A 60 -18.46 -16.63 -8.97
N GLY A 61 -17.48 -16.36 -8.12
CA GLY A 61 -16.24 -17.15 -8.08
C GLY A 61 -15.18 -16.80 -9.12
N VAL A 62 -15.52 -16.02 -10.16
CA VAL A 62 -14.56 -15.55 -11.17
C VAL A 62 -14.12 -14.13 -10.84
N ALA A 63 -12.81 -13.89 -10.91
CA ALA A 63 -12.26 -12.58 -10.63
C ALA A 63 -12.30 -11.67 -11.86
N ASN A 64 -12.74 -10.43 -11.68
CA ASN A 64 -12.61 -9.36 -12.65
C ASN A 64 -11.36 -8.52 -12.35
N HIS A 65 -10.79 -7.91 -13.38
CA HIS A 65 -9.59 -7.08 -13.26
C HIS A 65 -9.89 -5.69 -13.85
N TYR A 66 -9.56 -4.66 -13.08
CA TYR A 66 -9.77 -3.28 -13.48
C TYR A 66 -8.44 -2.54 -13.48
N ALA A 67 -8.13 -1.86 -14.59
CA ALA A 67 -7.00 -0.96 -14.67
C ALA A 67 -7.31 0.31 -13.88
N SER A 68 -6.35 0.75 -13.07
CA SER A 68 -6.46 1.96 -12.27
C SER A 68 -5.07 2.56 -12.03
N THR A 69 -5.04 3.69 -11.35
CA THR A 69 -3.80 4.33 -10.89
C THR A 69 -3.87 4.47 -9.38
N TYR A 70 -2.78 4.10 -8.72
CA TYR A 70 -2.61 4.31 -7.29
C TYR A 70 -1.70 5.50 -7.03
N TYR A 71 -2.10 6.36 -6.11
CA TYR A 71 -1.30 7.45 -5.59
C TYR A 71 -1.66 7.74 -4.14
N ASN A 72 -0.67 7.82 -3.26
CA ASN A 72 -0.85 8.07 -1.82
C ASN A 72 -0.07 9.29 -1.33
N GLY A 73 0.42 10.15 -2.23
CA GLY A 73 1.31 11.26 -1.91
C GLY A 73 2.80 10.92 -2.01
N HIS A 74 3.15 9.64 -2.12
CA HIS A 74 4.51 9.14 -2.23
C HIS A 74 4.67 8.12 -3.35
N ASP A 75 3.92 7.02 -3.28
CA ASP A 75 3.96 5.97 -4.32
C ASP A 75 2.99 6.32 -5.45
N TYR A 76 3.48 6.31 -6.68
CA TYR A 76 2.69 6.47 -7.89
C TYR A 76 2.91 5.28 -8.82
N VAL A 77 1.85 4.57 -9.18
CA VAL A 77 1.95 3.41 -10.06
C VAL A 77 0.62 3.08 -10.72
N ASN A 78 0.68 2.63 -11.97
CA ASN A 78 -0.48 2.06 -12.65
C ASN A 78 -0.70 0.61 -12.20
N VAL A 79 -1.92 0.31 -11.79
CA VAL A 79 -2.27 -0.95 -11.14
C VAL A 79 -3.40 -1.67 -11.86
N MET A 80 -3.42 -2.99 -11.67
CA MET A 80 -4.57 -3.85 -11.96
C MET A 80 -5.19 -4.28 -10.64
N VAL A 81 -6.41 -3.85 -10.42
CA VAL A 81 -7.19 -4.21 -9.23
C VAL A 81 -7.99 -5.48 -9.53
N LYS A 82 -7.68 -6.54 -8.81
CA LYS A 82 -8.44 -7.79 -8.86
C LYS A 82 -9.63 -7.68 -7.92
N THR A 83 -10.82 -7.92 -8.45
CA THR A 83 -12.06 -7.90 -7.68
C THR A 83 -12.77 -9.24 -7.75
N ARG A 84 -13.50 -9.57 -6.70
CA ARG A 84 -14.48 -10.65 -6.72
C ARG A 84 -15.82 -10.07 -6.24
N GLU A 85 -16.84 -10.27 -7.06
CA GLU A 85 -18.21 -9.85 -6.72
C GLU A 85 -18.27 -8.37 -6.30
N GLY A 86 -17.56 -7.51 -7.04
CA GLY A 86 -17.45 -6.08 -6.77
C GLY A 86 -16.52 -5.67 -5.64
N ARG A 87 -15.86 -6.63 -4.97
CA ARG A 87 -14.95 -6.35 -3.86
C ARG A 87 -13.49 -6.44 -4.32
N PRO A 88 -12.69 -5.38 -4.18
CA PRO A 88 -11.25 -5.44 -4.40
C PRO A 88 -10.60 -6.41 -3.42
N ILE A 89 -9.82 -7.36 -3.94
CA ILE A 89 -9.14 -8.37 -3.12
C ILE A 89 -7.61 -8.36 -3.27
N PHE A 90 -7.12 -7.76 -4.35
CA PHE A 90 -5.69 -7.66 -4.58
C PHE A 90 -5.37 -6.54 -5.57
N VAL A 91 -4.26 -5.85 -5.34
CA VAL A 91 -3.73 -4.81 -6.22
C VAL A 91 -2.35 -5.27 -6.71
N LYS A 92 -2.14 -5.26 -8.00
CA LYS A 92 -0.86 -5.62 -8.63
C LYS A 92 -0.46 -4.61 -9.70
N SER A 93 0.79 -4.62 -10.12
CA SER A 93 1.29 -3.79 -11.20
C SER A 93 0.50 -4.02 -12.49
N ASN A 94 0.21 -2.94 -13.22
CA ASN A 94 -0.24 -3.02 -14.59
C ASN A 94 0.98 -3.08 -15.52
N LYS A 95 1.29 -4.26 -16.01
CA LYS A 95 2.47 -4.50 -16.85
C LYS A 95 2.38 -3.87 -18.23
N ASP A 96 1.16 -3.61 -18.70
CA ASP A 96 0.93 -3.08 -20.05
C ASP A 96 1.25 -1.59 -20.16
N THR A 97 1.31 -0.88 -19.04
CA THR A 97 1.61 0.56 -19.03
C THR A 97 3.09 0.88 -18.87
N GLY A 98 3.91 -0.08 -18.46
CA GLY A 98 5.36 0.08 -18.29
C GLY A 98 5.79 1.09 -17.22
N VAL A 99 4.88 1.55 -16.36
CA VAL A 99 5.16 2.56 -15.34
C VAL A 99 5.19 1.93 -13.96
N GLY A 100 6.38 1.73 -13.44
CA GLY A 100 6.65 1.29 -12.07
C GLY A 100 6.15 -0.11 -11.72
N HIS A 101 6.51 -0.54 -10.52
CA HIS A 101 5.99 -1.77 -9.92
C HIS A 101 5.21 -1.46 -8.65
N ALA A 102 4.13 -2.22 -8.42
CA ALA A 102 3.39 -2.17 -7.17
C ALA A 102 4.25 -2.77 -6.06
N ASN A 103 4.79 -1.93 -5.21
CA ASN A 103 5.55 -2.32 -4.03
C ASN A 103 4.64 -2.88 -2.93
N VAL A 104 5.23 -3.25 -1.79
CA VAL A 104 4.48 -3.83 -0.65
C VAL A 104 3.39 -2.87 -0.14
N ARG A 105 3.66 -1.56 -0.10
CA ARG A 105 2.67 -0.56 0.34
C ARG A 105 1.48 -0.49 -0.59
N VAL A 106 1.73 -0.50 -1.90
CA VAL A 106 0.68 -0.50 -2.92
C VAL A 106 -0.15 -1.79 -2.85
N ASN A 107 0.50 -2.94 -2.72
CA ASN A 107 -0.20 -4.23 -2.59
C ASN A 107 -1.04 -4.28 -1.31
N ALA A 108 -0.55 -3.75 -0.20
CA ALA A 108 -1.25 -3.72 1.08
C ALA A 108 -2.38 -2.68 1.13
N SER A 109 -2.45 -1.73 0.19
CA SER A 109 -3.45 -0.65 0.21
C SER A 109 -4.90 -1.16 0.19
N VAL A 110 -5.14 -2.33 -0.37
CA VAL A 110 -6.46 -2.97 -0.38
C VAL A 110 -6.98 -3.24 1.04
N MET A 111 -6.09 -3.45 2.01
CA MET A 111 -6.48 -3.72 3.40
C MET A 111 -7.15 -2.52 4.05
N GLY A 112 -6.75 -1.30 3.67
CA GLY A 112 -7.38 -0.07 4.15
C GLY A 112 -8.85 0.09 3.78
N LEU A 113 -9.32 -0.61 2.74
CA LEU A 113 -10.74 -0.63 2.38
C LEU A 113 -11.59 -1.44 3.37
N TYR A 114 -10.97 -2.39 4.07
CA TYR A 114 -11.61 -3.32 5.00
C TYR A 114 -11.26 -3.03 6.46
N ASP A 115 -10.57 -1.92 6.73
CA ASP A 115 -10.26 -1.48 8.08
C ASP A 115 -11.57 -1.12 8.81
N SER A 116 -11.81 -1.76 9.95
CA SER A 116 -12.99 -1.50 10.79
C SER A 116 -12.97 -0.11 11.43
N ALA A 117 -11.80 0.50 11.56
CA ALA A 117 -11.64 1.87 12.06
C ALA A 117 -11.90 2.95 11.00
N ARG A 118 -12.11 2.56 9.75
CA ARG A 118 -12.41 3.47 8.66
C ARG A 118 -13.74 4.19 8.93
N LEU A 119 -13.78 5.50 8.69
CA LEU A 119 -15.01 6.28 8.78
C LEU A 119 -16.04 5.75 7.78
N GLN A 120 -17.25 5.47 8.26
CA GLN A 120 -18.35 4.93 7.46
C GLN A 120 -19.25 6.01 6.84
N GLY A 121 -19.12 7.24 7.31
CA GLY A 121 -19.90 8.38 6.84
C GLY A 121 -19.35 9.72 7.33
N PRO A 122 -20.06 10.81 7.05
CA PRO A 122 -19.65 12.13 7.47
C PRO A 122 -19.78 12.29 8.99
N HIS A 123 -18.93 13.16 9.55
CA HIS A 123 -18.95 13.54 10.96
C HIS A 123 -18.99 15.06 11.07
N LEU A 124 -19.81 15.55 11.98
CA LEU A 124 -19.91 16.96 12.33
C LEU A 124 -19.69 17.12 13.84
N GLY A 125 -18.73 17.94 14.23
CA GLY A 125 -18.40 18.13 15.65
C GLY A 125 -17.97 16.86 16.39
N GLY A 126 -17.41 15.86 15.68
CA GLY A 126 -16.99 14.58 16.25
C GLY A 126 -18.09 13.52 16.34
N ALA A 127 -19.33 13.85 16.01
CA ALA A 127 -20.46 12.93 15.95
C ALA A 127 -20.79 12.54 14.50
N GLY A 128 -21.31 11.33 14.30
CA GLY A 128 -21.84 10.91 13.00
C GLY A 128 -22.97 11.82 12.53
N SER A 129 -22.99 12.17 11.24
CA SER A 129 -23.95 13.09 10.64
C SER A 129 -24.42 12.57 9.28
N THR A 130 -25.33 13.30 8.66
CA THR A 130 -25.77 13.04 7.28
C THR A 130 -25.01 13.92 6.30
N TRP A 131 -24.92 13.51 5.03
CA TRP A 131 -24.31 14.33 3.98
C TRP A 131 -25.06 15.65 3.79
N ALA A 132 -26.38 15.64 3.92
CA ALA A 132 -27.23 16.83 3.79
C ALA A 132 -26.91 17.89 4.88
N ASP A 133 -26.74 17.46 6.13
CA ASP A 133 -26.40 18.36 7.23
C ASP A 133 -24.96 18.90 7.08
N LEU A 134 -24.02 18.03 6.65
CA LEU A 134 -22.65 18.46 6.38
C LEU A 134 -22.59 19.51 5.27
N ASP A 135 -23.32 19.32 4.19
CA ASP A 135 -23.36 20.25 3.06
C ASP A 135 -23.92 21.62 3.47
N ILE A 136 -24.97 21.66 4.30
CA ILE A 136 -25.53 22.90 4.83
C ILE A 136 -24.48 23.66 5.64
N GLU A 137 -23.79 23.00 6.57
CA GLU A 137 -22.77 23.64 7.41
C GLU A 137 -21.53 24.04 6.59
N LEU A 138 -21.14 23.24 5.59
CA LEU A 138 -20.03 23.57 4.69
C LEU A 138 -20.34 24.83 3.87
N VAL A 139 -21.53 24.93 3.26
CA VAL A 139 -21.94 26.12 2.50
C VAL A 139 -21.98 27.35 3.39
N LYS A 140 -22.48 27.22 4.61
CA LYS A 140 -22.50 28.32 5.59
C LYS A 140 -21.08 28.75 5.99
N ALA A 141 -20.17 27.79 6.22
CA ALA A 141 -18.76 28.09 6.53
C ALA A 141 -18.05 28.76 5.35
N LEU A 142 -18.31 28.32 4.12
CA LEU A 142 -17.73 28.91 2.89
C LEU A 142 -18.26 30.32 2.61
N ALA A 143 -19.48 30.64 3.02
CA ALA A 143 -20.05 31.99 2.91
C ALA A 143 -19.46 32.96 3.96
N GLY A 144 -18.86 32.46 5.03
CA GLY A 144 -18.27 33.27 6.09
C GLY A 144 -17.06 34.12 5.62
N ALA A 145 -16.84 35.24 6.31
CA ALA A 145 -15.63 36.04 6.13
C ALA A 145 -14.43 35.33 6.79
N GLY A 146 -13.33 35.19 6.09
CA GLY A 146 -12.11 34.58 6.60
C GLY A 146 -11.23 33.98 5.51
N ARG A 147 -9.98 33.70 5.84
CA ARG A 147 -9.07 32.98 4.95
C ARG A 147 -9.54 31.54 4.77
N LYS A 148 -9.71 31.13 3.53
CA LYS A 148 -10.08 29.77 3.15
C LYS A 148 -8.89 29.09 2.49
N VAL A 149 -8.55 27.90 2.90
CA VAL A 149 -7.42 27.15 2.38
C VAL A 149 -7.86 25.74 2.01
N VAL A 150 -7.54 25.33 0.80
CA VAL A 150 -7.61 23.94 0.37
C VAL A 150 -6.22 23.33 0.57
N LEU A 151 -6.09 22.43 1.52
CA LEU A 151 -4.83 21.77 1.82
C LEU A 151 -4.83 20.37 1.22
N THR A 152 -3.83 20.06 0.39
CA THR A 152 -3.65 18.76 -0.22
C THR A 152 -2.19 18.32 -0.17
N ASN A 153 -1.91 17.05 -0.45
CA ASN A 153 -0.61 16.65 -0.94
C ASN A 153 -0.45 17.08 -2.42
N THR A 154 0.71 16.84 -3.01
CA THR A 154 0.95 17.14 -4.44
C THR A 154 -0.14 16.51 -5.31
N VAL A 155 -0.78 17.31 -6.13
CA VAL A 155 -1.86 16.88 -7.03
C VAL A 155 -1.25 16.51 -8.38
N LEU A 156 -1.29 15.22 -8.74
CA LEU A 156 -0.78 14.70 -10.02
C LEU A 156 -1.86 14.67 -11.13
N SER A 157 -3.14 14.70 -10.75
CA SER A 157 -4.26 14.63 -11.69
C SER A 157 -4.61 16.00 -12.26
N PRO A 158 -4.48 16.24 -13.59
CA PRO A 158 -4.87 17.51 -14.18
C PRO A 158 -6.36 17.84 -14.05
N SER A 159 -7.21 16.81 -13.99
CA SER A 159 -8.66 17.00 -13.79
C SER A 159 -8.97 17.41 -12.35
N LEU A 160 -8.31 16.81 -11.36
CA LEU A 160 -8.43 17.21 -9.97
C LEU A 160 -7.91 18.64 -9.75
N GLN A 161 -6.77 18.97 -10.34
CA GLN A 161 -6.22 20.33 -10.26
C GLN A 161 -7.21 21.37 -10.80
N ARG A 162 -7.82 21.13 -11.98
CA ARG A 162 -8.86 22.03 -12.51
C ARG A 162 -10.07 22.18 -11.59
N SER A 163 -10.48 21.11 -10.93
CA SER A 163 -11.59 21.15 -9.96
C SER A 163 -11.23 21.99 -8.74
N ILE A 164 -10.00 21.85 -8.23
CA ILE A 164 -9.49 22.65 -7.10
C ILE A 164 -9.41 24.13 -7.52
N ASP A 165 -8.87 24.43 -8.69
CA ASP A 165 -8.75 25.81 -9.18
C ASP A 165 -10.12 26.46 -9.33
N ALA A 166 -11.11 25.73 -9.88
CA ALA A 166 -12.48 26.20 -9.99
C ALA A 166 -13.13 26.46 -8.61
N PHE A 167 -12.92 25.55 -7.65
CA PHE A 167 -13.40 25.73 -6.28
C PHE A 167 -12.72 26.94 -5.61
N CYS A 168 -11.41 27.06 -5.71
CA CYS A 168 -10.67 28.19 -5.16
C CYS A 168 -11.12 29.51 -5.76
N GLY A 169 -11.34 29.56 -7.07
CA GLY A 169 -11.86 30.75 -7.75
C GLY A 169 -13.28 31.14 -7.31
N ALA A 170 -14.17 30.15 -7.14
CA ALA A 170 -15.54 30.38 -6.70
C ALA A 170 -15.68 30.88 -5.27
N HIS A 171 -14.79 30.44 -4.36
CA HIS A 171 -14.89 30.72 -2.92
C HIS A 171 -13.80 31.65 -2.38
N GLY A 172 -12.92 32.16 -3.24
CA GLY A 172 -11.77 32.97 -2.81
C GLY A 172 -10.83 32.21 -1.90
N ALA A 173 -10.63 30.90 -2.17
CA ALA A 173 -9.75 30.05 -1.39
C ALA A 173 -8.35 29.98 -2.00
N GLU A 174 -7.35 29.70 -1.17
CA GLU A 174 -5.96 29.44 -1.55
C GLU A 174 -5.69 27.95 -1.58
N HIS A 175 -5.06 27.43 -2.64
CA HIS A 175 -4.60 26.05 -2.69
C HIS A 175 -3.18 25.96 -2.15
N VAL A 176 -2.96 25.14 -1.11
CA VAL A 176 -1.66 24.88 -0.49
C VAL A 176 -1.37 23.40 -0.57
N GLN A 177 -0.20 23.05 -1.10
CA GLN A 177 0.24 21.66 -1.21
C GLN A 177 1.36 21.38 -0.20
N VAL A 178 1.21 20.32 0.60
CA VAL A 178 2.19 19.90 1.62
C VAL A 178 2.33 18.39 1.56
N ASP A 179 3.53 17.91 1.26
CA ASP A 179 3.86 16.49 1.23
C ASP A 179 4.59 16.08 2.50
N ALA A 180 4.26 14.88 3.01
CA ALA A 180 4.94 14.30 4.16
C ALA A 180 6.40 13.95 3.85
N VAL A 181 6.69 13.60 2.59
CA VAL A 181 8.05 13.38 2.06
C VAL A 181 8.32 14.44 1.01
N SER A 182 9.25 15.37 1.32
CA SER A 182 9.56 16.47 0.41
C SER A 182 10.58 16.06 -0.64
N HIS A 183 10.25 16.30 -1.90
CA HIS A 183 11.15 16.16 -3.04
C HIS A 183 11.73 17.50 -3.52
N SER A 184 11.58 18.57 -2.76
CA SER A 184 11.98 19.92 -3.15
C SER A 184 13.50 20.03 -3.41
N ALA A 185 14.32 19.38 -2.60
CA ALA A 185 15.77 19.36 -2.78
C ALA A 185 16.17 18.70 -4.10
N LEU A 186 15.53 17.59 -4.45
CA LEU A 186 15.77 16.86 -5.71
C LEU A 186 15.38 17.72 -6.92
N ARG A 187 14.21 18.38 -6.87
CA ARG A 187 13.76 19.32 -7.93
C ARG A 187 14.69 20.52 -8.06
N THR A 188 15.14 21.09 -6.94
CA THR A 188 16.09 22.20 -6.94
C THR A 188 17.41 21.79 -7.58
N ALA A 189 17.94 20.62 -7.23
CA ALA A 189 19.15 20.08 -7.84
C ALA A 189 18.97 19.83 -9.34
N ALA A 190 17.86 19.23 -9.76
CA ALA A 190 17.53 19.02 -11.16
C ALA A 190 17.51 20.36 -11.92
N LYS A 191 16.83 21.36 -11.38
CA LYS A 191 16.77 22.71 -11.97
C LYS A 191 18.14 23.36 -12.12
N GLN A 192 19.01 23.22 -11.13
CA GLN A 192 20.37 23.77 -11.17
C GLN A 192 21.25 23.10 -12.23
N HIS A 193 21.11 21.77 -12.40
CA HIS A 193 21.97 21.01 -13.28
C HIS A 193 21.46 20.86 -14.71
N THR A 194 20.14 20.81 -14.89
CA THR A 194 19.51 20.58 -16.20
C THR A 194 18.74 21.80 -16.74
N GLY A 195 18.52 22.81 -15.90
CA GLY A 195 17.67 23.96 -16.23
C GLY A 195 16.16 23.66 -16.16
N SER A 196 15.74 22.40 -15.93
CA SER A 196 14.35 21.98 -15.89
C SER A 196 13.87 21.80 -14.45
N ASP A 197 12.77 22.45 -14.10
CA ASP A 197 12.08 22.24 -12.82
C ASP A 197 11.18 20.99 -12.93
N SER A 198 11.80 19.85 -13.10
CA SER A 198 11.13 18.56 -13.25
C SER A 198 11.65 17.56 -12.22
N PHE A 199 10.83 16.56 -11.94
CA PHE A 199 11.24 15.43 -11.12
C PHE A 199 12.13 14.50 -11.97
N PRO A 200 13.39 14.25 -11.60
CA PRO A 200 14.28 13.40 -12.39
C PRO A 200 13.88 11.94 -12.32
N ALA A 201 13.87 11.27 -13.44
CA ALA A 201 13.73 9.82 -13.54
C ALA A 201 15.11 9.20 -13.82
N PHE A 202 15.55 8.32 -12.95
CA PHE A 202 16.82 7.61 -13.09
C PHE A 202 16.57 6.19 -13.61
N ASP A 203 17.22 5.87 -14.74
CA ASP A 203 17.16 4.53 -15.34
C ASP A 203 18.25 3.64 -14.75
N PHE A 204 17.91 2.94 -13.69
CA PHE A 204 18.83 1.99 -13.03
C PHE A 204 19.05 0.70 -13.82
N SER A 205 18.24 0.42 -14.84
CA SER A 205 18.40 -0.78 -15.67
C SER A 205 19.73 -0.81 -16.44
N LYS A 206 20.35 0.34 -16.63
CA LYS A 206 21.64 0.51 -17.33
C LYS A 206 22.85 0.56 -16.41
N ALA A 207 22.65 0.54 -15.09
CA ALA A 207 23.72 0.70 -14.13
C ALA A 207 24.34 -0.65 -13.75
N GLN A 208 25.65 -0.78 -13.94
CA GLN A 208 26.41 -1.96 -13.46
C GLN A 208 26.75 -1.86 -11.96
N THR A 209 26.95 -0.64 -11.47
CA THR A 209 27.20 -0.38 -10.06
C THR A 209 26.43 0.87 -9.64
N VAL A 210 25.69 0.75 -8.56
CA VAL A 210 24.95 1.85 -7.92
C VAL A 210 25.56 2.10 -6.55
N VAL A 211 25.84 3.37 -6.26
CA VAL A 211 26.29 3.82 -4.94
C VAL A 211 25.29 4.83 -4.43
N THR A 212 24.74 4.58 -3.25
CA THR A 212 23.79 5.49 -2.60
C THR A 212 24.37 6.04 -1.31
N VAL A 213 24.08 7.29 -1.02
CA VAL A 213 24.46 7.96 0.23
C VAL A 213 23.23 8.68 0.77
N GLY A 214 22.58 8.13 1.78
CA GLY A 214 21.35 8.66 2.35
C GLY A 214 20.19 8.74 1.36
N ALA A 215 20.13 7.82 0.37
CA ALA A 215 19.12 7.82 -0.68
C ALA A 215 18.49 6.44 -0.83
N ASP A 216 17.47 6.19 -0.01
CA ASP A 216 16.69 4.94 0.00
C ASP A 216 15.78 4.85 -1.24
N PHE A 217 16.38 4.62 -2.41
CA PHE A 217 15.66 4.65 -3.71
C PHE A 217 14.72 3.44 -3.90
N LEU A 218 14.89 2.38 -3.14
CA LEU A 218 13.96 1.24 -3.11
C LEU A 218 12.82 1.43 -2.10
N GLY A 219 12.88 2.44 -1.25
CA GLY A 219 11.91 2.66 -0.19
C GLY A 219 11.22 4.02 -0.24
N THR A 220 11.95 5.08 0.11
CA THR A 220 11.36 6.39 0.41
C THR A 220 11.92 7.55 -0.41
N TRP A 221 12.99 7.34 -1.17
CA TRP A 221 13.60 8.41 -1.95
C TRP A 221 13.14 8.40 -3.41
N GLY A 222 12.65 9.53 -3.87
CA GLY A 222 12.23 9.69 -5.25
C GLY A 222 10.97 8.86 -5.60
N ASP A 223 10.91 8.34 -6.83
CA ASP A 223 9.84 7.43 -7.27
C ASP A 223 10.28 5.98 -7.05
N ALA A 224 10.09 5.49 -5.84
CA ALA A 224 10.51 4.15 -5.46
C ALA A 224 9.86 3.05 -6.33
N CYS A 225 8.59 3.22 -6.72
CA CYS A 225 7.90 2.25 -7.58
C CYS A 225 8.54 2.14 -8.96
N TYR A 226 9.00 3.25 -9.52
CA TYR A 226 9.70 3.27 -10.81
C TYR A 226 11.12 2.75 -10.66
N TYR A 227 11.88 3.25 -9.68
CA TYR A 227 13.28 2.85 -9.48
C TYR A 227 13.44 1.39 -9.14
N GLU A 228 12.55 0.83 -8.32
CA GLU A 228 12.51 -0.60 -8.03
C GLU A 228 12.29 -1.42 -9.31
N SER A 229 11.41 -0.97 -10.20
CA SER A 229 11.14 -1.65 -11.46
C SER A 229 12.36 -1.69 -12.38
N GLU A 230 13.13 -0.59 -12.44
CA GLU A 230 14.34 -0.51 -13.23
C GLU A 230 15.49 -1.31 -12.60
N TRP A 231 15.65 -1.21 -11.29
CA TRP A 231 16.68 -1.93 -10.55
C TRP A 231 16.52 -3.45 -10.66
N ILE A 232 15.30 -3.97 -10.53
CA ILE A 232 15.02 -5.42 -10.60
C ILE A 232 15.43 -6.03 -11.94
N GLN A 233 15.44 -5.27 -13.04
CA GLN A 233 15.86 -5.77 -14.36
C GLN A 233 17.34 -6.16 -14.36
N THR A 234 18.17 -5.46 -13.60
CA THR A 234 19.61 -5.75 -13.47
C THR A 234 19.93 -6.84 -12.44
N ARG A 235 18.91 -7.34 -11.72
CA ARG A 235 19.05 -8.34 -10.66
C ARG A 235 18.54 -9.71 -11.05
N ARG A 236 18.25 -9.93 -12.32
CA ARG A 236 17.80 -11.23 -12.84
C ARG A 236 18.98 -12.14 -13.09
N PRO A 237 19.03 -13.33 -12.45
CA PRO A 237 20.13 -14.29 -12.63
C PRO A 237 20.33 -14.74 -14.08
N GLU A 238 19.24 -14.75 -14.86
CA GLU A 238 19.24 -15.13 -16.26
C GLU A 238 20.12 -14.23 -17.14
N ASN A 239 20.38 -13.01 -16.70
CA ASN A 239 21.25 -12.05 -17.41
C ASN A 239 22.75 -12.34 -17.23
N GLY A 240 23.13 -13.31 -16.37
CA GLY A 240 24.51 -13.70 -16.11
C GLY A 240 25.19 -12.81 -15.06
N GLU A 241 25.40 -11.52 -15.36
CA GLU A 241 25.97 -10.57 -14.42
C GLU A 241 24.88 -9.71 -13.78
N MET A 242 24.91 -9.62 -12.44
CA MET A 242 24.01 -8.74 -11.70
C MET A 242 24.73 -7.44 -11.32
N SER A 243 24.01 -6.33 -11.37
CA SER A 243 24.53 -5.05 -10.89
C SER A 243 24.86 -5.10 -9.39
N ARG A 244 25.83 -4.26 -8.97
CA ARG A 244 26.27 -4.15 -7.58
C ARG A 244 25.63 -2.93 -6.94
N LEU A 245 25.27 -3.05 -5.67
CA LEU A 245 24.75 -1.97 -4.85
C LEU A 245 25.65 -1.77 -3.63
N HIS A 246 26.06 -0.53 -3.41
CA HIS A 246 26.75 -0.09 -2.21
C HIS A 246 25.94 1.05 -1.59
N SER A 247 25.31 0.79 -0.47
CA SER A 247 24.47 1.76 0.25
C SER A 247 25.16 2.24 1.53
N PHE A 248 25.15 3.55 1.73
CA PHE A 248 25.67 4.21 2.93
C PHE A 248 24.51 5.00 3.57
N GLU A 249 23.96 4.42 4.63
CA GLU A 249 22.77 4.95 5.31
C GLU A 249 23.06 5.20 6.80
N THR A 250 22.38 6.18 7.38
CA THR A 250 22.48 6.46 8.83
C THR A 250 21.57 5.57 9.66
N VAL A 251 20.55 5.00 9.04
CA VAL A 251 19.59 4.06 9.63
C VAL A 251 19.33 2.94 8.64
N MET A 252 18.80 1.83 9.12
CA MET A 252 18.39 0.72 8.23
C MET A 252 17.30 1.20 7.27
N SER A 253 17.49 0.97 5.97
CA SER A 253 16.55 1.30 4.89
C SER A 253 16.21 0.05 4.06
N LEU A 254 15.42 0.21 3.01
CA LEU A 254 15.13 -0.87 2.05
C LEU A 254 16.18 -1.01 0.96
N THR A 255 16.99 0.03 0.78
CA THR A 255 18.09 0.06 -0.20
C THR A 255 19.34 -0.67 0.25
#